data_88046a690cd91dcfe4f7cdaa3be2ad39
#
_entry.id   88046a690cd91dcfe4f7cdaa3be2ad39
#
_cell.length_a   1.000
_cell.length_b   1.000
_cell.length_c   1.000
_cell.angle_alpha   90.00
_cell.angle_beta   90.00
_cell.angle_gamma   90.00
#
_symmetry.space_group_name_H-M   'P 1'
#
loop_
_entity.id
_entity.type
_entity.pdbx_description
1 polymer ?
#
loop_
_entity_poly.entity_id
_entity_poly.type
_entity_poly.pdbx_seq_one_letter_code
_entity_poly.pdbx_strand_id
1 'polypeptide(L)'
;MSPSIITAPGISSTVRRCIEKETGKEFAAKIIDLGAAETGDSNHMLEATRQEIQILRQVMGHKFIIELQDVFESDAFIFLVFELCRQGELFDYLTSVVTLSEKKSRYIMRQIFEGVDYIHSKNIVHRDLKPENILLDDNLNVKITDFGFARVLKEGEKLYDLCGTPGYLAPETLKCNMFEDAPGYSREVDM
;
A
#
# COMPACT_ATOMS: atom_id res chain seq x y z
N MET A 1 -5.09 -11.99 -28.40
CA MET A 1 -4.63 -12.46 -27.09
C MET A 1 -5.29 -11.57 -26.06
N SER A 2 -6.05 -12.12 -25.12
CA SER A 2 -6.71 -11.31 -24.08
C SER A 2 -5.62 -10.78 -23.14
N PRO A 3 -5.61 -9.48 -22.81
CA PRO A 3 -4.67 -8.94 -21.84
C PRO A 3 -4.96 -9.57 -20.47
N SER A 4 -4.02 -10.33 -19.96
CA SER A 4 -4.06 -10.78 -18.58
C SER A 4 -3.71 -9.56 -17.71
N ILE A 5 -4.69 -9.07 -16.96
CA ILE A 5 -4.45 -8.17 -15.84
C ILE A 5 -3.56 -8.95 -14.88
N ILE A 6 -2.31 -8.54 -14.74
CA ILE A 6 -1.46 -9.04 -13.68
C ILE A 6 -1.96 -8.35 -12.39
N THR A 7 -3.01 -8.92 -11.80
CA THR A 7 -3.19 -8.77 -10.37
C THR A 7 -1.95 -9.39 -9.75
N ALA A 8 -1.30 -8.71 -8.79
CA ALA A 8 -0.28 -9.38 -8.01
C ALA A 8 -0.84 -10.76 -7.63
N PRO A 9 -0.06 -11.84 -7.82
CA PRO A 9 -0.53 -13.18 -7.46
C PRO A 9 -1.06 -13.05 -6.05
N GLY A 10 -2.33 -13.46 -5.83
CA GLY A 10 -3.06 -13.16 -4.62
C GLY A 10 -2.27 -13.64 -3.41
N ILE A 11 -1.48 -12.72 -2.84
CA ILE A 11 -0.78 -12.96 -1.60
C ILE A 11 -1.87 -13.22 -0.61
N SER A 12 -2.01 -14.47 -0.16
CA SER A 12 -2.93 -14.83 0.90
C SER A 12 -2.43 -14.17 2.18
N SER A 13 -2.84 -12.93 2.39
CA SER A 13 -2.53 -12.18 3.59
C SER A 13 -3.80 -11.93 4.40
N THR A 14 -3.67 -12.01 5.70
CA THR A 14 -4.75 -11.74 6.64
C THR A 14 -4.27 -10.73 7.66
N VAL A 15 -5.09 -9.70 7.93
CA VAL A 15 -4.78 -8.73 8.99
C VAL A 15 -5.54 -9.11 10.26
N ARG A 16 -4.84 -9.14 11.40
CA ARG A 16 -5.41 -9.42 12.72
C ARG A 16 -4.93 -8.38 13.74
N ARG A 17 -5.81 -8.03 14.67
CA ARG A 17 -5.42 -7.29 15.86
C ARG A 17 -4.60 -8.19 16.77
N CYS A 18 -3.49 -7.69 17.27
CA CYS A 18 -2.65 -8.38 18.27
C CYS A 18 -2.34 -7.44 19.44
N ILE A 19 -1.90 -8.02 20.54
CA ILE A 19 -1.64 -7.32 21.79
C ILE A 19 -0.24 -7.70 22.26
N GLU A 20 0.58 -6.70 22.53
CA GLU A 20 1.87 -6.90 23.17
C GLU A 20 1.66 -7.30 24.62
N LYS A 21 2.16 -8.48 24.99
CA LYS A 21 1.87 -9.08 26.29
C LYS A 21 2.42 -8.30 27.48
N GLU A 22 3.54 -7.64 27.29
CA GLU A 22 4.24 -6.91 28.36
C GLU A 22 3.55 -5.59 28.69
N THR A 23 3.07 -4.86 27.69
CA THR A 23 2.52 -3.51 27.85
C THR A 23 1.01 -3.45 27.72
N GLY A 24 0.38 -4.46 27.13
CA GLY A 24 -1.03 -4.45 26.77
C GLY A 24 -1.35 -3.58 25.56
N LYS A 25 -0.34 -3.03 24.86
CA LYS A 25 -0.53 -2.19 23.68
C LYS A 25 -1.03 -3.01 22.49
N GLU A 26 -1.95 -2.43 21.73
CA GLU A 26 -2.59 -3.07 20.59
C GLU A 26 -1.93 -2.65 19.29
N PHE A 27 -1.84 -3.61 18.35
CA PHE A 27 -1.26 -3.44 17.02
C PHE A 27 -2.08 -4.18 15.97
N ALA A 28 -1.81 -3.92 14.71
CA ALA A 28 -2.31 -4.70 13.57
C ALA A 28 -1.19 -5.57 13.03
N ALA A 29 -1.42 -6.87 12.89
CA ALA A 29 -0.47 -7.80 12.29
C ALA A 29 -0.99 -8.26 10.92
N LYS A 30 -0.26 -7.93 9.84
CA LYS A 30 -0.44 -8.51 8.50
C LYS A 30 0.32 -9.82 8.48
N ILE A 31 -0.40 -10.92 8.28
CA ILE A 31 0.12 -12.28 8.29
C ILE A 31 0.19 -12.76 6.85
N ILE A 32 1.37 -13.07 6.37
CA ILE A 32 1.63 -13.57 5.02
C ILE A 32 1.99 -15.03 5.13
N ASP A 33 1.19 -15.90 4.49
CA ASP A 33 1.39 -17.35 4.47
C ASP A 33 2.26 -17.72 3.26
N LEU A 34 3.51 -18.11 3.53
CA LEU A 34 4.47 -18.53 2.51
C LEU A 34 4.18 -19.95 1.98
N GLY A 35 3.45 -20.77 2.75
CA GLY A 35 3.07 -22.14 2.37
C GLY A 35 1.82 -22.20 1.50
N ALA A 36 1.03 -21.14 1.43
CA ALA A 36 -0.18 -21.08 0.59
C ALA A 36 0.12 -20.87 -0.90
N ALA A 37 1.36 -20.49 -1.25
CA ALA A 37 1.77 -20.37 -2.63
C ALA A 37 1.99 -21.78 -3.24
N GLU A 38 1.45 -22.01 -4.44
CA GLU A 38 1.74 -23.21 -5.21
C GLU A 38 3.26 -23.36 -5.43
N THR A 39 3.74 -24.61 -5.46
CA THR A 39 5.17 -24.94 -5.55
C THR A 39 5.85 -24.22 -6.70
N GLY A 40 6.64 -23.19 -6.41
CA GLY A 40 7.37 -22.34 -7.36
C GLY A 40 7.20 -20.84 -7.11
N ASP A 41 6.13 -20.42 -6.46
CA ASP A 41 5.78 -19.00 -6.27
C ASP A 41 6.16 -18.45 -4.87
N SER A 42 6.53 -19.33 -3.94
CA SER A 42 6.89 -18.94 -2.56
C SER A 42 8.13 -18.04 -2.51
N ASN A 43 9.13 -18.28 -3.37
CA ASN A 43 10.32 -17.43 -3.44
C ASN A 43 10.00 -16.03 -3.98
N HIS A 44 9.12 -15.95 -4.96
CA HIS A 44 8.66 -14.66 -5.50
C HIS A 44 7.87 -13.86 -4.47
N MET A 45 7.01 -14.53 -3.70
CA MET A 45 6.23 -13.92 -2.61
C MET A 45 7.13 -13.42 -1.48
N LEU A 46 8.13 -14.22 -1.10
CA LEU A 46 9.12 -13.83 -0.11
C LEU A 46 9.91 -12.59 -0.54
N GLU A 47 10.35 -12.55 -1.79
CA GLU A 47 11.09 -11.41 -2.35
C GLU A 47 10.22 -10.15 -2.40
N ALA A 48 8.97 -10.27 -2.87
CA ALA A 48 8.00 -9.18 -2.90
C ALA A 48 7.73 -8.63 -1.49
N THR A 49 7.56 -9.51 -0.50
CA THR A 49 7.36 -9.11 0.90
C THR A 49 8.59 -8.40 1.48
N ARG A 50 9.79 -8.90 1.19
CA ARG A 50 11.04 -8.23 1.62
C ARG A 50 11.19 -6.84 0.99
N GLN A 51 10.79 -6.69 -0.27
CA GLN A 51 10.78 -5.40 -0.95
C GLN A 51 9.76 -4.43 -0.30
N GLU A 52 8.54 -4.90 0.01
CA GLU A 52 7.54 -4.12 0.76
C GLU A 52 8.10 -3.64 2.11
N ILE A 53 8.72 -4.53 2.88
CA ILE A 53 9.34 -4.21 4.17
C ILE A 53 10.45 -3.16 4.01
N GLN A 54 11.29 -3.30 2.98
CA GLN A 54 12.38 -2.37 2.72
C GLN A 54 11.86 -0.97 2.38
N ILE A 55 10.77 -0.88 1.61
CA ILE A 55 10.11 0.38 1.27
C ILE A 55 9.47 0.99 2.52
N LEU A 56 8.71 0.21 3.30
CA LEU A 56 8.09 0.66 4.54
C LEU A 56 9.12 1.29 5.50
N ARG A 57 10.29 0.67 5.65
CA ARG A 57 11.38 1.21 6.47
C ARG A 57 11.96 2.53 5.97
N GLN A 58 11.88 2.81 4.67
CA GLN A 58 12.34 4.08 4.08
C GLN A 58 11.33 5.23 4.27
N VAL A 59 10.05 4.90 4.36
CA VAL A 59 8.97 5.90 4.47
C VAL A 59 8.39 6.05 5.87
N MET A 60 8.73 5.16 6.81
CA MET A 60 8.27 5.24 8.20
C MET A 60 8.72 6.53 8.89
N GLY A 61 7.99 6.93 9.94
CA GLY A 61 8.26 8.14 10.72
C GLY A 61 7.56 9.40 10.19
N HIS A 62 6.84 9.33 9.07
CA HIS A 62 5.98 10.42 8.63
C HIS A 62 4.57 10.27 9.22
N LYS A 63 4.00 11.39 9.71
CA LYS A 63 2.70 11.41 10.42
C LYS A 63 1.51 10.82 9.64
N PHE A 64 1.56 10.84 8.30
CA PHE A 64 0.50 10.35 7.41
C PHE A 64 0.83 9.04 6.69
N ILE A 65 1.85 8.35 7.14
CA ILE A 65 2.21 7.02 6.64
C ILE A 65 2.13 6.03 7.80
N ILE A 66 1.63 4.83 7.51
CA ILE A 66 1.52 3.76 8.49
C ILE A 66 2.89 3.40 9.06
N GLU A 67 2.97 3.23 10.38
CA GLU A 67 4.22 2.89 11.06
C GLU A 67 4.37 1.37 11.18
N LEU A 68 5.45 0.85 10.58
CA LEU A 68 5.87 -0.54 10.77
C LEU A 68 6.64 -0.62 12.10
N GLN A 69 6.06 -1.31 13.09
CA GLN A 69 6.62 -1.45 14.43
C GLN A 69 7.65 -2.57 14.50
N ASP A 70 7.30 -3.74 13.92
CA ASP A 70 8.17 -4.91 13.97
C ASP A 70 7.88 -5.87 12.81
N VAL A 71 8.82 -6.78 12.56
CA VAL A 71 8.71 -7.85 11.56
C VAL A 71 9.20 -9.14 12.17
N PHE A 72 8.36 -10.19 12.13
CA PHE A 72 8.74 -11.54 12.53
C PHE A 72 8.66 -12.46 11.33
N GLU A 73 9.69 -13.28 11.14
CA GLU A 73 9.80 -14.22 10.03
C GLU A 73 9.99 -15.64 10.58
N SER A 74 9.24 -16.58 10.02
CA SER A 74 9.40 -18.03 10.24
C SER A 74 9.42 -18.72 8.87
N ASP A 75 9.69 -20.03 8.85
CA ASP A 75 9.72 -20.80 7.60
C ASP A 75 8.39 -20.79 6.85
N ALA A 76 7.27 -20.64 7.55
CA ALA A 76 5.92 -20.70 6.96
C ALA A 76 5.22 -19.35 6.87
N PHE A 77 5.58 -18.35 7.70
CA PHE A 77 4.86 -17.10 7.82
C PHE A 77 5.79 -15.90 7.99
N ILE A 78 5.36 -14.76 7.44
CA ILE A 78 5.92 -13.44 7.79
C ILE A 78 4.82 -12.63 8.45
N PHE A 79 5.15 -11.99 9.58
CA PHE A 79 4.26 -11.09 10.32
C PHE A 79 4.81 -9.68 10.24
N LEU A 80 4.05 -8.78 9.64
CA LEU A 80 4.35 -7.34 9.68
C LEU A 80 3.45 -6.71 10.74
N VAL A 81 4.03 -6.15 11.78
CA VAL A 81 3.31 -5.52 12.90
C VAL A 81 3.29 -4.01 12.70
N PHE A 82 2.09 -3.45 12.60
CA PHE A 82 1.84 -2.03 12.38
C PHE A 82 1.15 -1.38 13.57
N GLU A 83 1.23 -0.05 13.65
CA GLU A 83 0.33 0.70 14.51
C GLU A 83 -1.14 0.35 14.20
N LEU A 84 -1.99 0.37 15.23
CA LEU A 84 -3.41 0.06 15.04
C LEU A 84 -4.21 1.32 14.72
N CYS A 85 -4.81 1.37 13.54
CA CYS A 85 -5.76 2.40 13.13
C CYS A 85 -7.19 1.93 13.43
N ARG A 86 -7.75 2.33 14.58
CA ARG A 86 -9.04 1.82 15.05
C ARG A 86 -10.25 2.31 14.26
N GLN A 87 -10.11 3.43 13.55
CA GLN A 87 -11.19 3.96 12.70
C GLN A 87 -11.29 3.24 11.35
N GLY A 88 -10.36 2.32 11.05
CA GLY A 88 -10.40 1.51 9.84
C GLY A 88 -10.07 2.27 8.58
N GLU A 89 -10.64 1.82 7.46
CA GLU A 89 -10.39 2.36 6.13
C GLU A 89 -11.17 3.66 5.88
N LEU A 90 -10.57 4.59 5.14
CA LEU A 90 -11.25 5.76 4.63
C LEU A 90 -12.47 5.37 3.80
N PHE A 91 -12.40 4.27 3.05
CA PHE A 91 -13.52 3.74 2.27
C PHE A 91 -14.76 3.51 3.16
N ASP A 92 -14.61 2.78 4.28
CA ASP A 92 -15.71 2.49 5.20
C ASP A 92 -16.25 3.77 5.84
N TYR A 93 -15.36 4.69 6.20
CA TYR A 93 -15.78 6.00 6.71
C TYR A 93 -16.61 6.77 5.69
N LEU A 94 -16.20 6.83 4.41
CA LEU A 94 -16.92 7.52 3.35
C LEU A 94 -18.30 6.90 3.08
N THR A 95 -18.41 5.57 3.17
CA THR A 95 -19.70 4.86 3.00
C THR A 95 -20.64 5.01 4.20
N SER A 96 -20.10 5.26 5.40
CA SER A 96 -20.88 5.44 6.64
C SER A 96 -21.50 6.81 6.77
N VAL A 97 -20.98 7.83 6.08
CA VAL A 97 -21.50 9.22 6.13
C VAL A 97 -22.39 9.51 4.94
N VAL A 98 -23.53 10.16 5.15
CA VAL A 98 -24.47 10.51 4.07
C VAL A 98 -23.84 11.51 3.10
N THR A 99 -23.12 12.51 3.65
CA THR A 99 -22.38 13.50 2.88
C THR A 99 -21.13 13.91 3.61
N LEU A 100 -20.03 14.04 2.88
CA LEU A 100 -18.79 14.61 3.42
C LEU A 100 -18.73 16.10 3.07
N SER A 101 -18.57 16.96 4.08
CA SER A 101 -18.45 18.40 3.83
C SER A 101 -17.13 18.71 3.09
N GLU A 102 -17.14 19.72 2.22
CA GLU A 102 -15.93 20.17 1.52
C GLU A 102 -14.77 20.49 2.47
N LYS A 103 -15.07 21.03 3.66
CA LYS A 103 -14.05 21.31 4.68
C LYS A 103 -13.33 20.02 5.12
N LYS A 104 -14.10 18.95 5.37
CA LYS A 104 -13.53 17.63 5.74
C LYS A 104 -12.81 17.00 4.57
N SER A 105 -13.36 17.08 3.35
CA SER A 105 -12.72 16.57 2.15
C SER A 105 -11.36 17.21 1.92
N ARG A 106 -11.29 18.55 2.01
CA ARG A 106 -10.01 19.28 1.90
C ARG A 106 -9.02 18.90 3.00
N TYR A 107 -9.49 18.68 4.22
CA TYR A 107 -8.64 18.27 5.33
C TYR A 107 -8.01 16.90 5.08
N ILE A 108 -8.81 15.92 4.66
CA ILE A 108 -8.33 14.56 4.32
C ILE A 108 -7.39 14.61 3.12
N MET A 109 -7.80 15.25 2.02
CA MET A 109 -6.99 15.31 0.80
C MET A 109 -5.65 16.02 1.01
N ARG A 110 -5.61 17.07 1.83
CA ARG A 110 -4.34 17.74 2.15
C ARG A 110 -3.36 16.80 2.86
N GLN A 111 -3.84 15.96 3.77
CA GLN A 111 -3.01 14.97 4.45
C GLN A 111 -2.51 13.89 3.49
N ILE A 112 -3.38 13.42 2.58
CA ILE A 112 -3.01 12.44 1.55
C ILE A 112 -1.90 13.04 0.66
N PHE A 113 -2.08 14.25 0.15
CA PHE A 113 -1.07 14.91 -0.68
C PHE A 113 0.26 15.12 0.06
N GLU A 114 0.22 15.50 1.34
CA GLU A 114 1.43 15.66 2.16
C GLU A 114 2.16 14.31 2.34
N GLY A 115 1.41 13.22 2.56
CA GLY A 115 1.97 11.87 2.64
C GLY A 115 2.56 11.41 1.30
N VAL A 116 1.86 11.64 0.18
CA VAL A 116 2.33 11.27 -1.17
C VAL A 116 3.57 12.09 -1.55
N ASP A 117 3.59 13.39 -1.28
CA ASP A 117 4.76 14.23 -1.52
C ASP A 117 6.01 13.71 -0.76
N TYR A 118 5.81 13.30 0.50
CA TYR A 118 6.89 12.68 1.25
C TYR A 118 7.38 11.36 0.63
N ILE A 119 6.48 10.47 0.21
CA ILE A 119 6.82 9.21 -0.48
C ILE A 119 7.63 9.52 -1.75
N HIS A 120 7.15 10.48 -2.55
CA HIS A 120 7.80 10.92 -3.79
C HIS A 120 9.17 11.58 -3.55
N SER A 121 9.35 12.26 -2.40
CA SER A 121 10.66 12.83 -2.01
C SER A 121 11.72 11.75 -1.75
N LYS A 122 11.29 10.52 -1.47
CA LYS A 122 12.16 9.33 -1.34
C LYS A 122 12.34 8.57 -2.66
N ASN A 123 11.88 9.13 -3.78
CA ASN A 123 11.84 8.48 -5.10
C ASN A 123 11.04 7.17 -5.09
N ILE A 124 10.01 7.08 -4.25
CA ILE A 124 9.10 5.94 -4.20
C ILE A 124 7.78 6.34 -4.85
N VAL A 125 7.19 5.42 -5.62
CA VAL A 125 5.84 5.52 -6.20
C VAL A 125 4.99 4.43 -5.57
N HIS A 126 3.79 4.78 -5.09
CA HIS A 126 2.90 3.86 -4.37
C HIS A 126 2.17 2.91 -5.31
N ARG A 127 1.58 3.42 -6.39
CA ARG A 127 0.91 2.72 -7.50
C ARG A 127 -0.45 2.06 -7.19
N ASP A 128 -0.93 2.13 -5.95
CA ASP A 128 -2.26 1.61 -5.58
C ASP A 128 -2.96 2.53 -4.56
N LEU A 129 -2.92 3.84 -4.79
CA LEU A 129 -3.65 4.79 -3.95
C LEU A 129 -5.14 4.68 -4.19
N LYS A 130 -5.89 4.35 -3.15
CA LYS A 130 -7.35 4.21 -3.14
C LYS A 130 -7.86 4.36 -1.71
N PRO A 131 -9.16 4.65 -1.49
CA PRO A 131 -9.72 4.85 -0.15
C PRO A 131 -9.55 3.64 0.79
N GLU A 132 -9.45 2.43 0.25
CA GLU A 132 -9.20 1.19 1.00
C GLU A 132 -7.76 1.14 1.57
N ASN A 133 -6.80 1.76 0.88
CA ASN A 133 -5.40 1.82 1.29
C ASN A 133 -5.06 3.08 2.09
N ILE A 134 -6.07 3.81 2.56
CA ILE A 134 -5.96 4.95 3.46
C ILE A 134 -6.67 4.57 4.76
N LEU A 135 -5.91 4.44 5.84
CA LEU A 135 -6.48 4.19 7.16
C LEU A 135 -6.68 5.51 7.93
N LEU A 136 -7.51 5.47 8.94
CA LEU A 136 -7.78 6.60 9.83
C LEU A 136 -7.39 6.24 11.26
N ASP A 137 -6.62 7.10 11.90
CA ASP A 137 -6.30 6.99 13.32
C ASP A 137 -7.50 7.43 14.21
N ASP A 138 -7.34 7.37 15.53
CA ASP A 138 -8.38 7.72 16.49
C ASP A 138 -8.83 9.20 16.39
N ASN A 139 -8.03 10.07 15.78
CA ASN A 139 -8.31 11.49 15.55
C ASN A 139 -8.80 11.79 14.12
N LEU A 140 -9.05 10.75 13.31
CA LEU A 140 -9.38 10.85 11.89
C LEU A 140 -8.23 11.44 11.04
N ASN A 141 -6.99 11.30 11.48
CA ASN A 141 -5.85 11.59 10.63
C ASN A 141 -5.58 10.41 9.70
N VAL A 142 -5.10 10.75 8.51
CA VAL A 142 -4.77 9.79 7.45
C VAL A 142 -3.50 8.99 7.76
N LYS A 143 -3.53 7.72 7.41
CA LYS A 143 -2.36 6.82 7.38
C LYS A 143 -2.35 6.06 6.06
N ILE A 144 -1.45 6.41 5.15
CA ILE A 144 -1.26 5.70 3.87
C ILE A 144 -0.64 4.33 4.18
N THR A 145 -1.23 3.27 3.64
CA THR A 145 -0.83 1.88 3.88
C THR A 145 -0.76 1.07 2.59
N ASP A 146 -0.36 -0.20 2.70
CA ASP A 146 -0.26 -1.17 1.60
C ASP A 146 0.72 -0.77 0.49
N PHE A 147 2.01 -0.91 0.78
CA PHE A 147 3.11 -0.65 -0.14
C PHE A 147 3.48 -1.87 -1.01
N GLY A 148 2.57 -2.86 -1.14
CA GLY A 148 2.80 -4.08 -1.90
C GLY A 148 3.09 -3.86 -3.39
N PHE A 149 2.56 -2.79 -3.98
CA PHE A 149 2.85 -2.36 -5.36
C PHE A 149 3.90 -1.25 -5.45
N ALA A 150 4.37 -0.74 -4.31
CA ALA A 150 5.30 0.39 -4.32
C ALA A 150 6.65 0.04 -4.95
N ARG A 151 7.28 1.03 -5.57
CA ARG A 151 8.55 0.88 -6.25
C ARG A 151 9.47 2.07 -5.99
N VAL A 152 10.76 1.77 -5.77
CA VAL A 152 11.81 2.80 -5.75
C VAL A 152 12.22 3.08 -7.19
N LEU A 153 12.17 4.33 -7.61
CA LEU A 153 12.58 4.79 -8.94
C LEU A 153 14.01 5.33 -8.92
N LYS A 154 14.80 4.96 -9.90
CA LYS A 154 16.05 5.65 -10.24
C LYS A 154 15.74 6.94 -10.99
N GLU A 155 16.71 7.85 -11.01
CA GLU A 155 16.58 9.09 -11.78
C GLU A 155 16.32 8.80 -13.26
N GLY A 156 15.25 9.37 -13.81
CA GLY A 156 14.84 9.16 -15.21
C GLY A 156 14.21 7.79 -15.52
N GLU A 157 14.07 6.91 -14.53
CA GLU A 157 13.43 5.60 -14.73
C GLU A 157 11.94 5.74 -15.02
N LYS A 158 11.47 4.95 -15.99
CA LYS A 158 10.05 4.78 -16.31
C LYS A 158 9.62 3.35 -16.02
N LEU A 159 8.38 3.19 -15.61
CA LEU A 159 7.74 1.92 -15.36
C LEU A 159 6.78 1.58 -16.52
N TYR A 160 6.58 0.30 -16.76
CA TYR A 160 5.75 -0.21 -17.87
C TYR A 160 4.77 -1.28 -17.41
N ASP A 161 4.96 -1.85 -16.23
CA ASP A 161 4.14 -2.93 -15.70
C ASP A 161 2.74 -2.43 -15.31
N LEU A 162 1.71 -3.19 -15.67
CA LEU A 162 0.33 -2.93 -15.27
C LEU A 162 0.11 -3.47 -13.85
N CYS A 163 -0.01 -2.58 -12.88
CA CYS A 163 -0.31 -2.96 -11.49
C CYS A 163 -1.23 -1.93 -10.83
N GLY A 164 -1.83 -2.31 -9.72
CA GLY A 164 -2.82 -1.51 -9.01
C GLY A 164 -4.24 -2.05 -9.13
N THR A 165 -5.21 -1.32 -8.62
CA THR A 165 -6.61 -1.74 -8.56
C THR A 165 -7.40 -1.23 -9.76
N PRO A 166 -8.07 -2.10 -10.56
CA PRO A 166 -8.94 -1.69 -11.64
C PRO A 166 -9.97 -0.65 -11.15
N GLY A 167 -10.17 0.41 -11.93
CA GLY A 167 -11.03 1.54 -11.55
C GLY A 167 -10.29 2.73 -10.94
N TYR A 168 -9.08 2.51 -10.41
CA TYR A 168 -8.20 3.57 -9.88
C TYR A 168 -6.94 3.77 -10.72
N LEU A 169 -6.74 2.94 -11.75
CA LEU A 169 -5.55 3.00 -12.60
C LEU A 169 -5.48 4.31 -13.40
N ALA A 170 -4.31 4.92 -13.40
CA ALA A 170 -4.04 6.10 -14.22
C ALA A 170 -4.07 5.77 -15.72
N PRO A 171 -4.48 6.71 -16.60
CA PRO A 171 -4.54 6.49 -18.04
C PRO A 171 -3.20 6.07 -18.65
N GLU A 172 -2.09 6.61 -18.15
CA GLU A 172 -0.74 6.29 -18.59
C GLU A 172 -0.32 4.86 -18.23
N THR A 173 -0.77 4.34 -17.08
CA THR A 173 -0.56 2.92 -16.70
C THR A 173 -1.33 2.00 -17.65
N LEU A 174 -2.58 2.33 -17.99
CA LEU A 174 -3.38 1.57 -18.94
C LEU A 174 -2.75 1.59 -20.35
N LYS A 175 -2.22 2.74 -20.79
CA LYS A 175 -1.56 2.86 -22.10
C LYS A 175 -0.36 1.93 -22.23
N CYS A 176 0.44 1.75 -21.17
CA CYS A 176 1.59 0.84 -21.20
C CYS A 176 1.17 -0.61 -21.48
N ASN A 177 -0.05 -1.02 -21.08
CA ASN A 177 -0.55 -2.36 -21.38
C ASN A 177 -1.22 -2.47 -22.77
N MET A 178 -1.67 -1.35 -23.33
CA MET A 178 -2.40 -1.33 -24.61
C MET A 178 -1.50 -1.08 -25.82
N PHE A 179 -0.38 -0.38 -25.64
CA PHE A 179 0.50 0.08 -26.71
C PHE A 179 1.96 -0.27 -26.41
N GLU A 180 2.63 -0.94 -27.36
CA GLU A 180 4.03 -1.35 -27.22
C GLU A 180 5.00 -0.14 -27.22
N ASP A 181 4.61 0.96 -27.84
CA ASP A 181 5.37 2.20 -27.94
C ASP A 181 5.02 3.23 -26.83
N ALA A 182 4.27 2.82 -25.81
CA ALA A 182 3.94 3.70 -24.70
C ALA A 182 5.20 4.23 -24.00
N PRO A 183 5.23 5.53 -23.61
CA PRO A 183 6.44 6.17 -23.06
C PRO A 183 6.79 5.72 -21.64
N GLY A 184 6.00 4.82 -21.05
CA GLY A 184 6.09 4.45 -19.64
C GLY A 184 5.47 5.50 -18.71
N TYR A 185 5.42 5.19 -17.43
CA TYR A 185 4.90 6.07 -16.39
C TYR A 185 5.88 6.23 -15.23
N SER A 186 5.65 7.20 -14.37
CA SER A 186 6.45 7.48 -13.19
C SER A 186 5.54 7.87 -12.01
N ARG A 187 6.01 8.77 -11.14
CA ARG A 187 5.29 9.20 -9.93
C ARG A 187 3.94 9.89 -10.18
N GLU A 188 3.70 10.37 -11.38
CA GLU A 188 2.44 11.04 -11.77
C GLU A 188 1.21 10.14 -11.61
N VAL A 189 1.37 8.81 -11.62
CA VAL A 189 0.25 7.86 -11.45
C VAL A 189 -0.38 7.85 -10.07
N ASP A 190 0.31 8.42 -9.07
CA ASP A 190 -0.19 8.56 -7.70
C ASP A 190 -1.03 9.85 -7.49
N MET A 191 -1.23 10.64 -8.54
CA MET A 191 -1.96 11.93 -8.49
C MET A 191 -3.33 11.86 -9.23
#